data_c22a537138d704375c72926b484a0491
#
_entry.id   c22a537138d704375c72926b484a0491
#
_cell.length_a   1.000
_cell.length_b   1.000
_cell.length_c   1.000
_cell.angle_alpha   90.00
_cell.angle_beta   90.00
_cell.angle_gamma   90.00
#
_symmetry.space_group_name_H-M   'P 1'
#
loop_
_entity.id
_entity.type
_entity.pdbx_description
1 polymer ?
#
loop_
_entity_poly.entity_id
_entity_poly.type
_entity_poly.pdbx_seq_one_letter_code
_entity_poly.pdbx_strand_id
1 'polypeptide(L)'
;MFDLIADGKSYKTVIDTLTAQGYRTRKGRKFSNSTLNALLRNDKYYGTYVYNRKGSKRKTNRVLIEKFDEVRNAKAIPAIISKSLFDKVQAILDGRTVCRPQLNKHPEYILTGFLYCKSCGSTMSGESNIGGRNITRTRTYVCPKRKSKARKGL
;
A
#
# COMPACT_ATOMS: atom_id res chain seq x y z
N MET A 1 -16.05 9.48 -8.91
CA MET A 1 -14.94 8.68 -8.37
C MET A 1 -14.64 9.01 -6.91
N PHE A 2 -14.22 10.27 -6.65
CA PHE A 2 -13.85 10.70 -5.28
C PHE A 2 -15.01 10.55 -4.32
N ASP A 3 -16.22 10.97 -4.70
CA ASP A 3 -17.43 10.84 -3.87
C ASP A 3 -17.72 9.38 -3.49
N LEU A 4 -17.67 8.47 -4.45
CA LEU A 4 -17.89 7.03 -4.19
C LEU A 4 -16.89 6.45 -3.18
N ILE A 5 -15.62 6.90 -3.21
CA ILE A 5 -14.63 6.48 -2.22
C ILE A 5 -14.88 7.17 -0.87
N ALA A 6 -15.28 8.44 -0.86
CA ALA A 6 -15.64 9.17 0.35
C ALA A 6 -16.86 8.56 1.06
N ASP A 7 -17.75 7.92 0.30
CA ASP A 7 -18.91 7.13 0.77
C ASP A 7 -18.53 5.71 1.19
N GLY A 8 -17.24 5.38 1.24
CA GLY A 8 -16.75 4.09 1.70
C GLY A 8 -16.84 2.95 0.69
N LYS A 9 -17.24 3.19 -0.56
CA LYS A 9 -17.34 2.15 -1.58
C LYS A 9 -16.00 1.49 -1.87
N SER A 10 -16.04 0.19 -2.23
CA SER A 10 -14.84 -0.57 -2.59
C SER A 10 -14.30 -0.16 -3.97
N TYR A 11 -13.02 -0.40 -4.23
CA TYR A 11 -12.43 -0.17 -5.57
C TYR A 11 -13.17 -0.95 -6.66
N LYS A 12 -13.58 -2.19 -6.37
CA LYS A 12 -14.34 -3.00 -7.30
C LYS A 12 -15.65 -2.31 -7.70
N THR A 13 -16.44 -1.87 -6.71
CA THR A 13 -17.70 -1.16 -6.95
C THR A 13 -17.50 0.11 -7.80
N VAL A 14 -16.45 0.90 -7.49
CA VAL A 14 -16.14 2.11 -8.27
C VAL A 14 -15.77 1.77 -9.71
N ILE A 15 -14.94 0.75 -9.93
CA ILE A 15 -14.55 0.30 -11.28
C ILE A 15 -15.76 -0.22 -12.06
N ASP A 16 -16.63 -0.99 -11.43
CA ASP A 16 -17.83 -1.54 -12.06
C ASP A 16 -18.80 -0.41 -12.46
N THR A 17 -19.00 0.58 -11.58
CA THR A 17 -19.81 1.78 -11.86
C THR A 17 -19.25 2.57 -13.06
N LEU A 18 -17.95 2.85 -13.07
CA LEU A 18 -17.30 3.55 -14.18
C LEU A 18 -17.41 2.76 -15.49
N THR A 19 -17.27 1.43 -15.39
CA THR A 19 -17.39 0.53 -16.53
C THR A 19 -18.79 0.51 -17.09
N ALA A 20 -19.82 0.48 -16.24
CA ALA A 20 -21.22 0.53 -16.61
C ALA A 20 -21.59 1.86 -17.29
N GLN A 21 -21.01 2.96 -16.83
CA GLN A 21 -21.16 4.30 -17.43
C GLN A 21 -20.34 4.49 -18.71
N GLY A 22 -19.66 3.45 -19.19
CA GLY A 22 -18.90 3.50 -20.45
C GLY A 22 -17.49 4.10 -20.32
N TYR A 23 -17.05 4.54 -19.13
CA TYR A 23 -15.71 5.09 -18.97
C TYR A 23 -14.63 4.03 -19.13
N ARG A 24 -13.59 4.37 -19.88
CA ARG A 24 -12.45 3.51 -20.18
C ARG A 24 -11.14 4.28 -20.02
N THR A 25 -10.06 3.57 -19.85
CA THR A 25 -8.71 4.17 -19.88
C THR A 25 -8.39 4.65 -21.31
N ARG A 26 -7.35 5.52 -21.46
CA ARG A 26 -6.88 5.99 -22.76
C ARG A 26 -6.61 4.86 -23.77
N LYS A 27 -6.28 3.65 -23.30
CA LYS A 27 -6.05 2.44 -24.12
C LYS A 27 -7.33 1.61 -24.36
N GLY A 28 -8.52 2.14 -24.08
CA GLY A 28 -9.81 1.44 -24.23
C GLY A 28 -10.07 0.34 -23.19
N ARG A 29 -9.20 0.13 -22.21
CA ARG A 29 -9.33 -0.94 -21.20
C ARG A 29 -10.13 -0.47 -19.98
N LYS A 30 -10.67 -1.43 -19.21
CA LYS A 30 -11.25 -1.15 -17.88
C LYS A 30 -10.17 -0.59 -16.93
N PHE A 31 -10.59 0.21 -15.97
CA PHE A 31 -9.70 0.67 -14.91
C PHE A 31 -9.23 -0.51 -14.04
N SER A 32 -7.97 -0.49 -13.63
CA SER A 32 -7.43 -1.41 -12.63
C SER A 32 -7.36 -0.74 -11.26
N ASN A 33 -7.26 -1.53 -10.18
CA ASN A 33 -7.10 -1.00 -8.83
C ASN A 33 -5.87 -0.08 -8.71
N SER A 34 -4.75 -0.43 -9.36
CA SER A 34 -3.54 0.39 -9.36
C SER A 34 -3.73 1.70 -10.11
N THR A 35 -4.42 1.68 -11.26
CA THR A 35 -4.74 2.90 -12.01
C THR A 35 -5.67 3.80 -11.21
N LEU A 36 -6.72 3.24 -10.59
CA LEU A 36 -7.65 4.00 -9.76
C LEU A 36 -6.93 4.62 -8.54
N ASN A 37 -6.07 3.84 -7.86
CA ASN A 37 -5.29 4.36 -6.74
C ASN A 37 -4.33 5.49 -7.18
N ALA A 38 -3.68 5.37 -8.32
CA ALA A 38 -2.81 6.41 -8.86
C ALA A 38 -3.59 7.70 -9.21
N LEU A 39 -4.80 7.58 -9.74
CA LEU A 39 -5.68 8.72 -10.01
C LEU A 39 -6.11 9.40 -8.70
N LEU A 40 -6.58 8.64 -7.72
CA LEU A 40 -7.04 9.17 -6.44
C LEU A 40 -5.95 9.86 -5.62
N ARG A 41 -4.68 9.48 -5.80
CA ARG A 41 -3.52 10.10 -5.13
C ARG A 41 -2.86 11.24 -5.91
N ASN A 42 -3.48 11.67 -6.99
CA ASN A 42 -2.91 12.71 -7.83
C ASN A 42 -3.33 14.11 -7.36
N ASP A 43 -2.37 14.88 -6.88
CA ASP A 43 -2.55 16.23 -6.30
C ASP A 43 -3.12 17.25 -7.31
N LYS A 44 -3.02 16.99 -8.60
CA LYS A 44 -3.54 17.85 -9.66
C LYS A 44 -5.06 18.07 -9.58
N TYR A 45 -5.80 17.10 -9.03
CA TYR A 45 -7.25 17.21 -8.94
C TYR A 45 -7.74 18.30 -7.99
N TYR A 46 -6.96 18.63 -6.95
CA TYR A 46 -7.26 19.78 -6.08
C TYR A 46 -6.45 21.04 -6.45
N GLY A 47 -5.85 21.07 -7.64
CA GLY A 47 -5.21 22.27 -8.21
C GLY A 47 -3.72 22.41 -7.88
N THR A 48 -3.08 21.42 -7.27
CA THR A 48 -1.63 21.50 -6.96
C THR A 48 -0.81 20.75 -7.98
N TYR A 49 0.17 21.42 -8.54
CA TYR A 49 1.18 20.81 -9.41
C TYR A 49 2.44 20.50 -8.59
N VAL A 50 2.85 19.23 -8.62
CA VAL A 50 4.05 18.77 -7.93
C VAL A 50 5.08 18.36 -8.97
N TYR A 51 6.22 19.09 -9.00
CA TYR A 51 7.36 18.77 -9.84
C TYR A 51 8.37 17.94 -9.05
N ASN A 52 9.03 17.00 -9.73
CA ASN A 52 10.11 16.15 -9.19
C ASN A 52 9.71 15.29 -7.95
N ARG A 53 8.47 14.80 -7.91
CA ARG A 53 7.95 13.95 -6.82
C ARG A 53 8.76 12.66 -6.60
N LYS A 54 9.37 12.14 -7.66
CA LYS A 54 10.26 10.97 -7.62
C LYS A 54 11.58 11.38 -8.23
N GLY A 55 12.60 11.53 -7.40
CA GLY A 55 13.96 11.72 -7.91
C GLY A 55 14.26 10.66 -8.98
N SER A 56 14.83 11.06 -10.08
CA SER A 56 15.19 10.17 -11.17
C SER A 56 16.26 9.21 -10.68
N LYS A 57 15.90 7.96 -10.40
CA LYS A 57 16.86 6.86 -10.21
C LYS A 57 17.35 6.39 -11.59
N ARG A 58 17.92 7.27 -12.39
CA ARG A 58 18.71 6.81 -13.52
C ARG A 58 19.99 6.20 -12.94
N LYS A 59 20.09 4.89 -13.00
CA LYS A 59 21.37 4.16 -12.90
C LYS A 59 22.21 4.46 -14.15
N THR A 60 22.69 5.67 -14.26
CA THR A 60 23.91 5.93 -15.03
C THR A 60 25.04 5.78 -14.02
N ASN A 61 25.95 4.84 -14.31
CA ASN A 61 27.16 4.64 -13.54
C ASN A 61 27.73 5.99 -13.10
N ARG A 62 27.77 6.24 -11.78
CA ARG A 62 28.65 7.17 -11.05
C ARG A 62 28.10 8.37 -10.30
N VAL A 63 26.85 8.81 -10.46
CA VAL A 63 26.36 9.87 -9.58
C VAL A 63 24.92 9.57 -9.17
N LEU A 64 24.73 9.34 -7.87
CA LEU A 64 23.42 9.51 -7.23
C LEU A 64 23.09 11.00 -7.39
N ILE A 65 22.22 11.34 -8.34
CA ILE A 65 21.65 12.68 -8.40
C ILE A 65 20.82 12.81 -7.13
N GLU A 66 21.29 13.62 -6.20
CA GLU A 66 20.58 13.93 -4.98
C GLU A 66 19.15 14.35 -5.32
N LYS A 67 18.24 13.95 -4.46
CA LYS A 67 16.83 14.26 -4.59
C LYS A 67 16.67 15.79 -4.55
N PHE A 68 16.56 16.41 -5.72
CA PHE A 68 16.22 17.82 -5.79
C PHE A 68 14.90 18.04 -5.05
N ASP A 69 14.80 19.14 -4.33
CA ASP A 69 13.65 19.49 -3.55
C ASP A 69 12.36 19.41 -4.38
N GLU A 70 11.35 18.80 -3.79
CA GLU A 70 10.03 18.69 -4.39
C GLU A 70 9.40 20.08 -4.45
N VAL A 71 9.25 20.63 -5.65
CA VAL A 71 8.61 21.93 -5.85
C VAL A 71 7.10 21.75 -5.96
N ARG A 72 6.36 22.25 -4.98
CA ARG A 72 4.90 22.29 -4.97
C ARG A 72 4.40 23.66 -5.39
N ASN A 73 3.69 23.73 -6.51
CA ASN A 73 3.02 24.95 -6.97
C ASN A 73 1.52 24.84 -6.67
N ALA A 74 1.08 25.45 -5.58
CA ALA A 74 -0.34 25.53 -5.23
C ALA A 74 -1.07 26.44 -6.24
N LYS A 75 -2.28 26.04 -6.64
CA LYS A 75 -3.14 26.77 -7.61
C LYS A 75 -2.55 26.92 -9.03
N ALA A 76 -1.58 26.10 -9.41
CA ALA A 76 -1.04 26.10 -10.76
C ALA A 76 -2.02 25.56 -11.82
N ILE A 77 -3.04 24.80 -11.40
CA ILE A 77 -4.05 24.20 -12.25
C ILE A 77 -5.42 24.45 -11.62
N PRO A 78 -6.49 24.66 -12.42
CA PRO A 78 -7.85 24.77 -11.88
C PRO A 78 -8.22 23.49 -11.09
N ALA A 79 -8.71 23.67 -9.87
CA ALA A 79 -9.15 22.56 -9.04
C ALA A 79 -10.44 21.95 -9.59
N ILE A 80 -10.49 20.63 -9.74
CA ILE A 80 -11.68 19.88 -10.15
C ILE A 80 -12.49 19.46 -8.93
N ILE A 81 -11.81 19.20 -7.79
CA ILE A 81 -12.42 18.81 -6.52
C ILE A 81 -11.92 19.73 -5.40
N SER A 82 -12.70 19.82 -4.32
CA SER A 82 -12.28 20.54 -3.12
C SER A 82 -11.14 19.81 -2.40
N LYS A 83 -10.26 20.57 -1.75
CA LYS A 83 -9.18 20.00 -0.96
C LYS A 83 -9.70 19.13 0.19
N SER A 84 -10.81 19.52 0.83
CA SER A 84 -11.44 18.75 1.91
C SER A 84 -11.88 17.36 1.47
N LEU A 85 -12.48 17.24 0.28
CA LEU A 85 -12.86 15.95 -0.30
C LEU A 85 -11.62 15.11 -0.63
N PHE A 86 -10.56 15.73 -1.18
CA PHE A 86 -9.31 15.07 -1.47
C PHE A 86 -8.69 14.50 -0.18
N ASP A 87 -8.55 15.31 0.87
CA ASP A 87 -7.94 14.92 2.14
C ASP A 87 -8.75 13.79 2.83
N LYS A 88 -10.09 13.87 2.80
CA LYS A 88 -10.98 12.79 3.27
C LYS A 88 -10.69 11.46 2.56
N VAL A 89 -10.57 11.51 1.24
CA VAL A 89 -10.26 10.32 0.44
C VAL A 89 -8.87 9.79 0.77
N GLN A 90 -7.83 10.65 0.93
CA GLN A 90 -6.50 10.20 1.33
C GLN A 90 -6.52 9.47 2.67
N ALA A 91 -7.22 10.00 3.68
CA ALA A 91 -7.35 9.36 5.00
C ALA A 91 -7.97 7.95 4.87
N ILE A 92 -9.01 7.78 4.05
CA ILE A 92 -9.62 6.48 3.78
C ILE A 92 -8.65 5.52 3.10
N LEU A 93 -7.87 6.01 2.12
CA LEU A 93 -6.90 5.19 1.40
C LEU A 93 -5.75 4.74 2.30
N ASP A 94 -5.28 5.61 3.17
CA ASP A 94 -4.20 5.32 4.12
C ASP A 94 -4.68 4.32 5.18
N GLY A 95 -5.90 4.46 5.68
CA GLY A 95 -6.54 3.49 6.57
C GLY A 95 -6.69 2.10 5.94
N ARG A 96 -6.88 1.99 4.63
CA ARG A 96 -6.91 0.71 3.90
C ARG A 96 -5.54 0.06 3.74
N THR A 97 -4.47 0.84 3.84
CA THR A 97 -3.07 0.36 3.71
C THR A 97 -2.56 -0.29 5.00
N VAL A 98 -3.21 -0.01 6.14
CA VAL A 98 -2.89 -0.66 7.41
C VAL A 98 -3.18 -2.16 7.27
N CYS A 99 -2.10 -2.90 7.21
CA CYS A 99 -1.98 -4.36 7.16
C CYS A 99 -3.30 -5.12 7.22
N ARG A 100 -3.80 -5.57 6.07
CA ARG A 100 -4.66 -6.75 6.09
C ARG A 100 -3.78 -7.87 6.65
N PRO A 101 -4.14 -8.50 7.78
CA PRO A 101 -3.48 -9.73 8.15
C PRO A 101 -3.57 -10.62 6.91
N GLN A 102 -2.43 -11.05 6.39
CA GLN A 102 -2.45 -12.08 5.36
C GLN A 102 -3.10 -13.28 6.04
N LEU A 103 -4.37 -13.50 5.71
CA LEU A 103 -5.04 -14.75 6.02
C LEU A 103 -4.20 -15.81 5.33
N ASN A 104 -3.30 -16.41 6.11
CA ASN A 104 -2.44 -17.46 5.60
C ASN A 104 -3.34 -18.53 5.00
N LYS A 105 -3.04 -18.91 3.78
CA LYS A 105 -3.66 -20.06 3.10
C LYS A 105 -3.44 -21.38 3.87
N HIS A 106 -2.74 -21.33 5.00
CA HIS A 106 -2.48 -22.44 5.87
C HIS A 106 -3.39 -22.37 7.09
N PRO A 107 -4.43 -23.22 7.17
CA PRO A 107 -5.36 -23.28 8.30
C PRO A 107 -4.66 -23.59 9.64
N GLU A 108 -3.40 -23.97 9.60
CA GLU A 108 -2.58 -24.36 10.74
C GLU A 108 -2.14 -23.21 11.65
N TYR A 109 -2.23 -21.94 11.17
CA TYR A 109 -1.77 -20.74 11.90
C TYR A 109 -2.91 -19.72 12.06
N ILE A 110 -3.90 -20.09 12.85
CA ILE A 110 -5.14 -19.31 13.04
C ILE A 110 -4.88 -17.90 13.60
N LEU A 111 -3.85 -17.75 14.44
CA LEU A 111 -3.53 -16.49 15.12
C LEU A 111 -2.59 -15.56 14.32
N THR A 112 -2.31 -15.88 13.07
CA THR A 112 -1.49 -15.00 12.22
C THR A 112 -2.18 -13.68 12.00
N GLY A 113 -1.48 -12.58 12.31
CA GLY A 113 -2.01 -11.22 12.24
C GLY A 113 -2.67 -10.72 13.53
N PHE A 114 -2.97 -11.60 14.49
CA PHE A 114 -3.54 -11.25 15.79
C PHE A 114 -2.49 -11.23 16.92
N LEU A 115 -1.38 -11.94 16.75
CA LEU A 115 -0.31 -11.98 17.75
C LEU A 115 0.72 -10.90 17.49
N TYR A 116 1.06 -10.17 18.55
CA TYR A 116 2.08 -9.12 18.53
C TYR A 116 3.20 -9.44 19.54
N CYS A 117 4.43 -9.15 19.16
CA CYS A 117 5.57 -9.34 20.03
C CYS A 117 5.60 -8.26 21.13
N LYS A 118 5.58 -8.66 22.41
CA LYS A 118 5.61 -7.73 23.55
C LYS A 118 6.84 -6.79 23.54
N SER A 119 7.98 -7.29 23.05
CA SER A 119 9.24 -6.51 23.09
C SER A 119 9.39 -5.49 21.97
N CYS A 120 8.72 -5.67 20.81
CA CYS A 120 8.95 -4.81 19.65
C CYS A 120 7.68 -4.42 18.88
N GLY A 121 6.49 -4.83 19.33
CA GLY A 121 5.20 -4.52 18.71
C GLY A 121 4.97 -5.12 17.31
N SER A 122 5.92 -5.89 16.76
CA SER A 122 5.77 -6.48 15.44
C SER A 122 4.80 -7.65 15.47
N THR A 123 4.01 -7.82 14.41
CA THR A 123 3.17 -9.01 14.21
C THR A 123 4.01 -10.27 14.16
N MET A 124 3.59 -11.32 14.86
CA MET A 124 4.27 -12.62 14.84
C MET A 124 3.82 -13.43 13.63
N SER A 125 4.76 -14.18 13.05
CA SER A 125 4.50 -15.10 11.92
C SER A 125 4.56 -16.55 12.37
N GLY A 126 3.67 -17.39 11.82
CA GLY A 126 3.71 -18.82 12.01
C GLY A 126 4.92 -19.43 11.29
N GLU A 127 5.62 -20.33 11.96
CA GLU A 127 6.76 -21.10 11.42
C GLU A 127 6.63 -22.57 11.79
N SER A 128 6.87 -23.45 10.81
CA SER A 128 6.97 -24.89 11.04
C SER A 128 8.43 -25.32 10.99
N ASN A 129 8.93 -25.90 12.07
CA ASN A 129 10.24 -26.49 12.13
C ASN A 129 10.12 -28.02 12.16
N ILE A 130 10.94 -28.67 11.33
CA ILE A 130 11.14 -30.12 11.40
C ILE A 130 12.45 -30.30 12.17
N GLY A 131 12.37 -30.71 13.41
CA GLY A 131 13.56 -30.86 14.26
C GLY A 131 13.68 -32.26 14.83
N GLY A 132 14.93 -32.76 14.85
CA GLY A 132 15.28 -33.99 15.56
C GLY A 132 15.13 -35.27 14.75
N ARG A 133 15.55 -36.40 15.39
CA ARG A 133 15.47 -37.76 14.82
C ARG A 133 14.02 -38.24 14.64
N ASN A 134 13.07 -37.65 15.36
CA ASN A 134 11.64 -37.86 15.17
C ASN A 134 11.11 -36.76 14.26
N ILE A 135 10.56 -37.14 13.11
CA ILE A 135 10.03 -36.27 12.04
C ILE A 135 8.73 -35.58 12.52
N THR A 136 8.74 -35.00 13.70
CA THR A 136 7.60 -34.24 14.26
C THR A 136 7.72 -32.79 13.81
N ARG A 137 6.70 -32.34 13.10
CA ARG A 137 6.57 -30.96 12.66
C ARG A 137 6.07 -30.10 13.80
N THR A 138 6.92 -29.29 14.42
CA THR A 138 6.54 -28.35 15.46
C THR A 138 6.11 -27.03 14.83
N ARG A 139 4.96 -26.52 15.26
CA ARG A 139 4.39 -25.24 14.77
C ARG A 139 4.51 -24.20 15.87
N THR A 140 5.17 -23.09 15.57
CA THR A 140 5.43 -22.01 16.54
C THR A 140 5.17 -20.65 15.90
N TYR A 141 4.84 -19.66 16.72
CA TYR A 141 4.78 -18.27 16.30
C TYR A 141 6.10 -17.58 16.67
N VAL A 142 6.72 -16.91 15.71
CA VAL A 142 8.05 -16.30 15.89
C VAL A 142 8.01 -14.82 15.50
N CYS A 143 8.71 -14.00 16.29
CA CYS A 143 8.90 -12.60 15.95
C CYS A 143 9.93 -12.46 14.82
N PRO A 144 9.58 -11.82 13.67
CA PRO A 144 10.49 -11.69 12.53
C PRO A 144 11.76 -10.89 12.86
N LYS A 145 11.68 -9.90 13.75
CA LYS A 145 12.87 -9.13 14.18
C LYS A 145 13.86 -9.97 14.99
N ARG A 146 13.40 -10.89 15.83
CA ARG A 146 14.26 -11.82 16.58
C ARG A 146 14.97 -12.78 15.62
N LYS A 147 14.25 -13.27 14.62
CA LYS A 147 14.80 -14.17 13.61
C LYS A 147 15.90 -13.51 12.77
N SER A 148 15.74 -12.25 12.42
CA SER A 148 16.75 -11.50 11.65
C SER A 148 18.04 -11.26 12.46
N LYS A 149 17.96 -11.06 13.79
CA LYS A 149 19.14 -10.95 14.67
C LYS A 149 19.88 -12.28 14.78
N ALA A 150 19.16 -13.39 14.97
CA ALA A 150 19.77 -14.72 15.05
C ALA A 150 20.50 -15.14 13.75
N ARG A 151 20.04 -14.67 12.57
CA ARG A 151 20.72 -14.93 11.28
C ARG A 151 21.96 -14.07 11.03
N LYS A 152 22.10 -12.94 11.74
CA LYS A 152 23.23 -12.02 11.57
C LYS A 152 24.40 -12.31 12.55
N GLY A 153 24.32 -13.38 13.34
CA GLY A 153 25.43 -13.81 14.20
C GLY A 153 25.82 -12.85 15.29
N LEU A 154 24.87 -12.08 15.82
CA LEU A 154 25.02 -11.21 16.99
C LEU A 154 24.24 -11.74 18.17
#